data_a899b76e4d6dd722cd806aabb64915e3
#
_entry.id   a899b76e4d6dd722cd806aabb64915e3
#
_cell.length_a   1.000
_cell.length_b   1.000
_cell.length_c   1.000
_cell.angle_alpha   90.00
_cell.angle_beta   90.00
_cell.angle_gamma   90.00
#
_symmetry.space_group_name_H-M   'P 1'
#
loop_
_entity.id
_entity.type
_entity.pdbx_description
1 polymer ?
#
loop_
_entity_poly.entity_id
_entity_poly.type
_entity_poly.pdbx_seq_one_letter_code
_entity_poly.pdbx_strand_id
1 'polypeptide(L)'
;MVEKGIPAYETAEAAIRAHIYMTQYERNLELLQETPAELPLDEAPPKNHLKALIRRANREACSILTEDDSRKFLRNYGIPVIPSRMAITLEEALAAAFDMGYPVVLKVASPDIIFRQDVGGVITAIDCEAALKTAYQRILDGVHQFAPQAKVQGITVQKMVEHIDYELILGAKKDRHFGAVILFGSGGIDVELLRDFSIGLPPLNQTLARRLMEETGVYRMLQGYRGRPPADLRQLEKILVGFSTMIIDFPEIREVDINPLAICQGKAIALDARILLDPNVSAEKASAYAHLVITPYPTRYVTPWHLTDGIEVILRPIRPEDEPLEHELLTTVSETTIRSRFYQNFKQISHAMHVRSCHIDYDRDMTIVAETRTDQKKRIVGIGSLTIDANGAAGEFAVIVHDDFQGRGLASKLLDVLIGIAAERGLKEFYGFLEPTNGRMTALCEKLGMTRSRVPDGLVRVSLPLVG
;
A
#
# COMPACT_ATOMS: atom_id res chain seq x y z
N MET A 1 -7.87 46.15 -11.83
CA MET A 1 -7.67 44.72 -12.11
C MET A 1 -8.30 43.85 -11.02
N VAL A 2 -8.10 44.16 -9.75
CA VAL A 2 -8.69 43.43 -8.62
C VAL A 2 -10.22 43.39 -8.69
N GLU A 3 -10.88 44.47 -9.03
CA GLU A 3 -12.34 44.55 -9.22
C GLU A 3 -12.90 43.66 -10.34
N LYS A 4 -12.05 43.16 -11.23
CA LYS A 4 -12.41 42.23 -12.32
C LYS A 4 -11.97 40.79 -12.03
N GLY A 5 -11.62 40.48 -10.78
CA GLY A 5 -11.17 39.15 -10.38
C GLY A 5 -9.76 38.75 -10.89
N ILE A 6 -9.00 39.69 -11.44
CA ILE A 6 -7.64 39.44 -11.89
C ILE A 6 -6.68 39.73 -10.72
N PRO A 7 -5.93 38.72 -10.22
CA PRO A 7 -4.99 38.93 -9.15
C PRO A 7 -3.89 39.92 -9.54
N ALA A 8 -3.59 40.85 -8.64
CA ALA A 8 -2.53 41.82 -8.81
C ALA A 8 -1.53 41.68 -7.64
N TYR A 9 -0.25 41.70 -7.96
CA TYR A 9 0.81 41.51 -6.99
C TYR A 9 1.75 42.73 -7.02
N GLU A 10 2.30 43.10 -5.87
CA GLU A 10 3.20 44.24 -5.74
C GLU A 10 4.56 44.01 -6.42
N THR A 11 5.00 42.75 -6.48
CA THR A 11 6.29 42.38 -7.09
C THR A 11 6.12 41.16 -8.01
N ALA A 12 7.00 41.06 -9.00
CA ALA A 12 7.06 39.87 -9.89
C ALA A 12 7.35 38.58 -9.09
N GLU A 13 8.17 38.67 -8.05
CA GLU A 13 8.47 37.54 -7.17
C GLU A 13 7.21 37.03 -6.45
N ALA A 14 6.37 37.92 -5.92
CA ALA A 14 5.11 37.57 -5.30
C ALA A 14 4.15 36.90 -6.27
N ALA A 15 4.08 37.37 -7.51
CA ALA A 15 3.26 36.75 -8.57
C ALA A 15 3.76 35.33 -8.91
N ILE A 16 5.07 35.14 -9.08
CA ILE A 16 5.67 33.84 -9.37
C ILE A 16 5.43 32.88 -8.20
N ARG A 17 5.62 33.32 -6.96
CA ARG A 17 5.39 32.52 -5.77
C ARG A 17 3.94 32.07 -5.65
N ALA A 18 3.00 32.97 -5.89
CA ALA A 18 1.57 32.62 -5.90
C ALA A 18 1.24 31.59 -7.00
N HIS A 19 1.81 31.75 -8.21
CA HIS A 19 1.64 30.79 -9.29
C HIS A 19 2.21 29.41 -8.93
N ILE A 20 3.41 29.35 -8.32
CA ILE A 20 4.00 28.09 -7.85
C ILE A 20 3.09 27.42 -6.82
N TYR A 21 2.55 28.17 -5.86
CA TYR A 21 1.62 27.61 -4.86
C TYR A 21 0.32 27.09 -5.50
N MET A 22 -0.25 27.79 -6.48
CA MET A 22 -1.43 27.33 -7.19
C MET A 22 -1.17 26.03 -7.97
N THR A 23 -0.06 25.99 -8.71
CA THR A 23 0.34 24.78 -9.45
C THR A 23 0.62 23.62 -8.51
N GLN A 24 1.26 23.88 -7.35
CA GLN A 24 1.53 22.87 -6.36
C GLN A 24 0.24 22.37 -5.69
N TYR A 25 -0.72 23.26 -5.44
CA TYR A 25 -2.03 22.91 -4.92
C TYR A 25 -2.82 22.02 -5.89
N GLU A 26 -2.89 22.36 -7.18
CA GLU A 26 -3.52 21.52 -8.21
C GLU A 26 -2.87 20.13 -8.27
N ARG A 27 -1.54 20.10 -8.26
CA ARG A 27 -0.77 18.84 -8.24
C ARG A 27 -1.05 18.00 -7.00
N ASN A 28 -1.21 18.64 -5.84
CA ASN A 28 -1.55 17.94 -4.60
C ASN A 28 -2.99 17.39 -4.63
N LEU A 29 -3.93 18.11 -5.26
CA LEU A 29 -5.30 17.60 -5.45
C LEU A 29 -5.32 16.36 -6.35
N GLU A 30 -4.55 16.34 -7.44
CA GLU A 30 -4.40 15.14 -8.29
C GLU A 30 -3.85 13.95 -7.48
N LEU A 31 -2.83 14.19 -6.64
CA LEU A 31 -2.25 13.15 -5.78
C LEU A 31 -3.24 12.62 -4.73
N LEU A 32 -4.10 13.48 -4.18
CA LEU A 32 -5.13 13.07 -3.24
C LEU A 32 -6.22 12.21 -3.89
N GLN A 33 -6.38 12.28 -5.22
CA GLN A 33 -7.30 11.44 -5.97
C GLN A 33 -6.71 10.07 -6.34
N GLU A 34 -5.39 9.89 -6.21
CA GLU A 34 -4.76 8.60 -6.44
C GLU A 34 -5.23 7.57 -5.39
N THR A 35 -5.82 6.49 -5.87
CA THR A 35 -6.36 5.41 -5.03
C THR A 35 -5.66 4.09 -5.39
N PRO A 36 -4.49 3.82 -4.79
CA PRO A 36 -3.79 2.57 -5.03
C PRO A 36 -4.66 1.37 -4.65
N ALA A 37 -4.86 0.47 -5.60
CA ALA A 37 -5.72 -0.69 -5.44
C ALA A 37 -4.98 -1.89 -4.85
N GLU A 38 -5.70 -2.78 -4.17
CA GLU A 38 -5.23 -4.13 -3.88
C GLU A 38 -4.89 -4.84 -5.20
N LEU A 39 -3.85 -5.67 -5.20
CA LEU A 39 -3.59 -6.55 -6.33
C LEU A 39 -4.72 -7.57 -6.45
N PRO A 40 -5.19 -7.88 -7.68
CA PRO A 40 -6.11 -8.99 -7.90
C PRO A 40 -5.55 -10.28 -7.31
N LEU A 41 -6.42 -11.17 -6.81
CA LEU A 41 -6.00 -12.41 -6.13
C LEU A 41 -5.17 -13.35 -7.01
N ASP A 42 -5.40 -13.34 -8.32
CA ASP A 42 -4.68 -14.10 -9.34
C ASP A 42 -3.33 -13.49 -9.70
N GLU A 43 -3.12 -12.20 -9.47
CA GLU A 43 -1.85 -11.49 -9.67
C GLU A 43 -1.03 -11.35 -8.38
N ALA A 44 -1.63 -11.68 -7.23
CA ALA A 44 -0.94 -11.55 -5.93
C ALA A 44 0.20 -12.58 -5.81
N PRO A 45 1.40 -12.16 -5.38
CA PRO A 45 2.52 -13.07 -5.17
C PRO A 45 2.17 -14.18 -4.16
N PRO A 46 2.64 -15.43 -4.35
CA PRO A 46 2.39 -16.51 -3.42
C PRO A 46 3.05 -16.21 -2.06
N LYS A 47 2.24 -16.13 -0.98
CA LYS A 47 2.68 -15.67 0.35
C LYS A 47 2.95 -16.81 1.34
N ASN A 48 2.44 -18.02 1.10
CA ASN A 48 2.43 -19.10 2.08
C ASN A 48 3.83 -19.53 2.53
N HIS A 49 4.79 -19.60 1.59
CA HIS A 49 6.16 -19.95 1.93
C HIS A 49 6.85 -18.85 2.74
N LEU A 50 6.57 -17.57 2.48
CA LEU A 50 7.12 -16.44 3.23
C LEU A 50 6.53 -16.38 4.65
N LYS A 51 5.22 -16.64 4.80
CA LYS A 51 4.60 -16.79 6.13
C LYS A 51 5.23 -17.93 6.94
N ALA A 52 5.64 -19.02 6.27
CA ALA A 52 6.35 -20.11 6.92
C ALA A 52 7.73 -19.68 7.43
N LEU A 53 8.44 -18.80 6.71
CA LEU A 53 9.72 -18.23 7.16
C LEU A 53 9.54 -17.36 8.41
N ILE A 54 8.52 -16.49 8.43
CA ILE A 54 8.19 -15.67 9.62
C ILE A 54 7.85 -16.57 10.81
N ARG A 55 6.99 -17.59 10.62
CA ARG A 55 6.64 -18.54 11.69
C ARG A 55 7.86 -19.28 12.24
N ARG A 56 8.83 -19.62 11.39
CA ARG A 56 10.09 -20.24 11.81
C ARG A 56 10.89 -19.25 12.65
N ALA A 57 11.13 -18.03 12.17
CA ALA A 57 11.86 -16.99 12.89
C ALA A 57 11.23 -16.71 14.27
N ASN A 58 9.90 -16.59 14.35
CA ASN A 58 9.18 -16.38 15.60
C ASN A 58 9.35 -17.56 16.59
N ARG A 59 9.36 -18.81 16.11
CA ARG A 59 9.62 -19.99 16.97
C ARG A 59 11.05 -20.02 17.52
N GLU A 60 11.99 -19.53 16.73
CA GLU A 60 13.41 -19.44 17.09
C GLU A 60 13.72 -18.17 17.90
N ALA A 61 12.72 -17.35 18.23
CA ALA A 61 12.82 -16.03 18.87
C ALA A 61 13.78 -15.07 18.12
N CYS A 62 13.90 -15.23 16.81
CA CYS A 62 14.73 -14.38 15.96
C CYS A 62 13.90 -13.22 15.44
N SER A 63 14.27 -11.99 15.82
CA SER A 63 13.64 -10.76 15.32
C SER A 63 14.21 -10.29 13.98
N ILE A 64 15.27 -10.89 13.47
CA ILE A 64 15.92 -10.54 12.20
C ILE A 64 15.90 -11.78 11.31
N LEU A 65 15.38 -11.63 10.08
CA LEU A 65 15.46 -12.69 9.08
C LEU A 65 16.90 -12.86 8.59
N THR A 66 17.26 -14.09 8.24
CA THR A 66 18.54 -14.34 7.58
C THR A 66 18.60 -13.57 6.24
N GLU A 67 19.80 -13.29 5.76
CA GLU A 67 20.00 -12.61 4.49
C GLU A 67 19.36 -13.40 3.30
N ASP A 68 19.46 -14.74 3.33
CA ASP A 68 18.84 -15.60 2.32
C ASP A 68 17.31 -15.53 2.36
N ASP A 69 16.72 -15.53 3.56
CA ASP A 69 15.26 -15.38 3.70
C ASP A 69 14.80 -13.97 3.27
N SER A 70 15.52 -12.91 3.66
CA SER A 70 15.25 -11.55 3.21
C SER A 70 15.24 -11.45 1.68
N ARG A 71 16.20 -12.08 1.00
CA ARG A 71 16.24 -12.14 -0.48
C ARG A 71 15.05 -12.89 -1.08
N LYS A 72 14.54 -13.95 -0.41
CA LYS A 72 13.33 -14.65 -0.87
C LYS A 72 12.12 -13.73 -0.85
N PHE A 73 11.98 -12.88 0.19
CA PHE A 73 10.95 -11.84 0.22
C PHE A 73 11.10 -10.90 -0.96
N LEU A 74 12.28 -10.33 -1.19
CA LEU A 74 12.50 -9.39 -2.29
C LEU A 74 12.18 -9.99 -3.66
N ARG A 75 12.69 -11.20 -3.95
CA ARG A 75 12.42 -11.89 -5.23
C ARG A 75 10.94 -12.11 -5.46
N ASN A 76 10.21 -12.50 -4.42
CA ASN A 76 8.77 -12.78 -4.51
C ASN A 76 7.97 -11.52 -4.90
N TYR A 77 8.47 -10.34 -4.57
CA TYR A 77 7.84 -9.05 -4.90
C TYR A 77 8.53 -8.33 -6.07
N GLY A 78 9.25 -9.09 -6.90
CA GLY A 78 9.83 -8.56 -8.15
C GLY A 78 11.04 -7.65 -7.96
N ILE A 79 11.67 -7.65 -6.79
CA ILE A 79 12.88 -6.89 -6.52
C ILE A 79 14.09 -7.76 -6.88
N PRO A 80 14.90 -7.38 -7.89
CA PRO A 80 16.05 -8.15 -8.28
C PRO A 80 17.12 -8.18 -7.17
N VAL A 81 17.66 -9.35 -6.90
CA VAL A 81 18.73 -9.53 -5.90
C VAL A 81 19.94 -10.21 -6.53
N ILE A 82 21.11 -9.82 -6.06
CA ILE A 82 22.38 -10.38 -6.52
C ILE A 82 22.45 -11.89 -6.22
N PRO A 83 22.97 -12.72 -7.14
CA PRO A 83 23.23 -14.12 -6.85
C PRO A 83 24.17 -14.30 -5.65
N SER A 84 23.79 -15.16 -4.74
CA SER A 84 24.56 -15.47 -3.54
C SER A 84 24.19 -16.82 -2.99
N ARG A 85 25.11 -17.45 -2.25
CA ARG A 85 24.93 -18.73 -1.58
C ARG A 85 25.59 -18.68 -0.20
N MET A 86 24.90 -19.16 0.82
CA MET A 86 25.52 -19.36 2.12
C MET A 86 26.35 -20.65 2.12
N ALA A 87 27.54 -20.59 2.64
CA ALA A 87 28.47 -21.70 2.84
C ALA A 87 28.81 -21.86 4.31
N ILE A 88 28.72 -23.07 4.83
CA ILE A 88 29.07 -23.41 6.21
C ILE A 88 30.55 -23.80 6.31
N THR A 89 31.07 -24.36 5.23
CA THR A 89 32.48 -24.80 5.14
C THR A 89 33.23 -24.04 4.06
N LEU A 90 34.56 -24.10 4.11
CA LEU A 90 35.42 -23.51 3.08
C LEU A 90 35.20 -24.17 1.71
N GLU A 91 34.99 -25.50 1.69
CA GLU A 91 34.74 -26.27 0.47
C GLU A 91 33.44 -25.81 -0.21
N GLU A 92 32.39 -25.60 0.58
CA GLU A 92 31.13 -25.05 0.06
C GLU A 92 31.30 -23.64 -0.50
N ALA A 93 32.12 -22.81 0.18
CA ALA A 93 32.41 -21.45 -0.29
C ALA A 93 33.18 -21.45 -1.62
N LEU A 94 34.16 -22.35 -1.77
CA LEU A 94 34.91 -22.55 -3.01
C LEU A 94 34.00 -23.02 -4.15
N ALA A 95 33.15 -24.00 -3.89
CA ALA A 95 32.18 -24.51 -4.87
C ALA A 95 31.20 -23.41 -5.30
N ALA A 96 30.67 -22.63 -4.35
CA ALA A 96 29.77 -21.53 -4.65
C ALA A 96 30.45 -20.44 -5.50
N ALA A 97 31.70 -20.09 -5.20
CA ALA A 97 32.47 -19.11 -5.97
C ALA A 97 32.80 -19.61 -7.39
N PHE A 98 33.12 -20.89 -7.51
CA PHE A 98 33.35 -21.50 -8.81
C PHE A 98 32.10 -21.47 -9.72
N ASP A 99 30.95 -21.86 -9.16
CA ASP A 99 29.66 -21.84 -9.88
C ASP A 99 29.26 -20.42 -10.31
N MET A 100 29.49 -19.41 -9.45
CA MET A 100 29.13 -18.01 -9.74
C MET A 100 30.15 -17.32 -10.65
N GLY A 101 31.38 -17.84 -10.72
CA GLY A 101 32.52 -17.20 -11.35
C GLY A 101 33.07 -16.02 -10.54
N TYR A 102 34.40 -15.88 -10.55
CA TYR A 102 35.08 -14.74 -9.94
C TYR A 102 34.89 -13.45 -10.77
N PRO A 103 35.01 -12.25 -10.17
CA PRO A 103 35.25 -12.01 -8.74
C PRO A 103 34.00 -12.18 -7.88
N VAL A 104 34.22 -12.48 -6.57
CA VAL A 104 33.17 -12.65 -5.58
C VAL A 104 33.41 -11.78 -4.35
N VAL A 105 32.37 -11.67 -3.52
CA VAL A 105 32.39 -11.03 -2.20
C VAL A 105 32.08 -12.08 -1.15
N LEU A 106 32.80 -12.10 -0.05
CA LEU A 106 32.48 -12.88 1.15
C LEU A 106 31.91 -11.96 2.21
N LYS A 107 30.84 -12.43 2.86
CA LYS A 107 30.17 -11.72 3.98
C LYS A 107 29.91 -12.72 5.11
N VAL A 108 30.23 -12.36 6.37
CA VAL A 108 29.85 -13.18 7.53
C VAL A 108 28.32 -13.22 7.66
N ALA A 109 27.78 -14.40 7.91
CA ALA A 109 26.37 -14.62 8.21
C ALA A 109 26.22 -14.90 9.71
N SER A 110 25.70 -13.93 10.46
CA SER A 110 25.45 -14.01 11.89
C SER A 110 24.26 -13.13 12.26
N PRO A 111 23.32 -13.58 13.08
CA PRO A 111 22.23 -12.76 13.63
C PRO A 111 22.74 -11.72 14.64
N ASP A 112 23.91 -11.97 15.24
CA ASP A 112 24.47 -11.16 16.33
C ASP A 112 25.36 -10.01 15.80
N ILE A 113 25.75 -10.05 14.51
CA ILE A 113 26.60 -9.04 13.87
C ILE A 113 25.77 -8.16 12.95
N ILE A 114 25.44 -6.97 13.42
CA ILE A 114 24.63 -5.99 12.67
C ILE A 114 25.51 -5.25 11.65
N PHE A 115 26.65 -4.73 12.09
CA PHE A 115 27.62 -3.98 11.26
C PHE A 115 28.80 -4.88 10.92
N ARG A 116 28.69 -5.59 9.79
CA ARG A 116 29.68 -6.57 9.37
C ARG A 116 31.08 -5.97 9.13
N GLN A 117 31.13 -4.70 8.71
CA GLN A 117 32.40 -4.01 8.43
C GLN A 117 33.23 -3.81 9.70
N ASP A 118 32.58 -3.56 10.84
CA ASP A 118 33.27 -3.28 12.12
C ASP A 118 34.09 -4.48 12.61
N VAL A 119 33.69 -5.70 12.22
CA VAL A 119 34.38 -6.94 12.59
C VAL A 119 35.23 -7.51 11.43
N GLY A 120 35.45 -6.75 10.34
CA GLY A 120 36.12 -7.24 9.15
C GLY A 120 35.34 -8.37 8.44
N GLY A 121 34.02 -8.45 8.68
CA GLY A 121 33.14 -9.50 8.19
C GLY A 121 32.74 -9.38 6.71
N VAL A 122 33.27 -8.43 5.96
CA VAL A 122 33.04 -8.26 4.51
C VAL A 122 34.38 -8.11 3.80
N ILE A 123 34.62 -8.96 2.80
CA ILE A 123 35.81 -8.87 1.94
C ILE A 123 35.34 -8.91 0.48
N THR A 124 35.72 -7.90 -0.28
CA THR A 124 35.35 -7.70 -1.70
C THR A 124 36.53 -8.00 -2.63
N ALA A 125 36.29 -8.00 -3.93
CA ALA A 125 37.29 -8.15 -4.98
C ALA A 125 38.11 -9.45 -4.87
N ILE A 126 37.49 -10.54 -4.51
CA ILE A 126 38.12 -11.86 -4.43
C ILE A 126 38.08 -12.45 -5.85
N ASP A 127 39.25 -12.53 -6.50
CA ASP A 127 39.41 -12.87 -7.92
C ASP A 127 39.83 -14.30 -8.19
N CYS A 128 40.26 -15.05 -7.17
CA CYS A 128 40.75 -16.44 -7.33
C CYS A 128 40.52 -17.26 -6.03
N GLU A 129 40.70 -18.59 -6.20
CA GLU A 129 40.57 -19.56 -5.10
C GLU A 129 41.53 -19.29 -3.95
N ALA A 130 42.78 -18.92 -4.23
CA ALA A 130 43.78 -18.64 -3.17
C ALA A 130 43.40 -17.42 -2.34
N ALA A 131 42.91 -16.35 -3.00
CA ALA A 131 42.41 -15.16 -2.35
C ALA A 131 41.16 -15.47 -1.51
N LEU A 132 40.26 -16.36 -1.99
CA LEU A 132 39.07 -16.77 -1.26
C LEU A 132 39.45 -17.51 0.04
N LYS A 133 40.38 -18.45 0.00
CA LYS A 133 40.85 -19.18 1.20
C LYS A 133 41.38 -18.22 2.26
N THR A 134 42.18 -17.25 1.84
CA THR A 134 42.74 -16.22 2.74
C THR A 134 41.64 -15.32 3.32
N ALA A 135 40.70 -14.88 2.47
CA ALA A 135 39.58 -14.03 2.87
C ALA A 135 38.63 -14.76 3.85
N TYR A 136 38.36 -16.04 3.60
CA TYR A 136 37.52 -16.87 4.47
C TYR A 136 38.09 -16.94 5.88
N GLN A 137 39.40 -17.26 5.99
CA GLN A 137 40.07 -17.33 7.31
C GLN A 137 40.09 -15.96 8.00
N ARG A 138 40.40 -14.90 7.24
CA ARG A 138 40.44 -13.54 7.78
C ARG A 138 39.11 -13.07 8.37
N ILE A 139 37.98 -13.44 7.75
CA ILE A 139 36.64 -13.15 8.29
C ILE A 139 36.43 -13.87 9.61
N LEU A 140 36.79 -15.16 9.72
CA LEU A 140 36.64 -15.93 10.94
C LEU A 140 37.52 -15.37 12.07
N ASP A 141 38.77 -15.03 11.76
CA ASP A 141 39.71 -14.43 12.72
C ASP A 141 39.18 -13.06 13.21
N GLY A 142 38.66 -12.23 12.30
CA GLY A 142 38.07 -10.92 12.64
C GLY A 142 36.87 -11.06 13.56
N VAL A 143 35.97 -11.97 13.25
CA VAL A 143 34.81 -12.24 14.14
C VAL A 143 35.27 -12.75 15.51
N HIS A 144 36.22 -13.68 15.54
CA HIS A 144 36.73 -14.18 16.79
C HIS A 144 37.40 -13.09 17.66
N GLN A 145 38.05 -12.12 17.01
CA GLN A 145 38.74 -11.02 17.70
C GLN A 145 37.76 -9.95 18.21
N PHE A 146 36.81 -9.51 17.35
CA PHE A 146 35.96 -8.33 17.63
C PHE A 146 34.56 -8.68 18.13
N ALA A 147 34.07 -9.91 17.88
CA ALA A 147 32.76 -10.38 18.31
C ALA A 147 32.80 -11.85 18.77
N PRO A 148 33.61 -12.23 19.81
CA PRO A 148 33.86 -13.63 20.19
C PRO A 148 32.63 -14.39 20.67
N GLN A 149 31.55 -13.70 21.04
CA GLN A 149 30.29 -14.29 21.48
C GLN A 149 29.27 -14.46 20.35
N ALA A 150 29.54 -13.91 19.16
CA ALA A 150 28.62 -13.96 18.05
C ALA A 150 28.53 -15.38 17.45
N LYS A 151 27.30 -15.82 17.18
CA LYS A 151 27.05 -17.11 16.53
C LYS A 151 27.20 -16.95 15.03
N VAL A 152 28.31 -17.47 14.47
CA VAL A 152 28.50 -17.51 13.02
C VAL A 152 27.71 -18.69 12.45
N GLN A 153 26.76 -18.40 11.56
CA GLN A 153 25.97 -19.41 10.85
C GLN A 153 26.67 -19.92 9.59
N GLY A 154 27.59 -19.12 9.04
CA GLY A 154 28.35 -19.43 7.82
C GLY A 154 28.92 -18.16 7.20
N ILE A 155 29.36 -18.27 5.97
CA ILE A 155 29.85 -17.16 5.14
C ILE A 155 29.02 -17.13 3.85
N THR A 156 28.43 -15.99 3.54
CA THR A 156 27.73 -15.76 2.26
C THR A 156 28.75 -15.45 1.19
N VAL A 157 28.77 -16.27 0.14
CA VAL A 157 29.48 -16.02 -1.11
C VAL A 157 28.53 -15.30 -2.05
N GLN A 158 28.91 -14.16 -2.56
CA GLN A 158 28.07 -13.32 -3.42
C GLN A 158 28.84 -12.93 -4.67
N LYS A 159 28.16 -12.96 -5.84
CA LYS A 159 28.75 -12.43 -7.06
C LYS A 159 29.10 -10.97 -6.89
N MET A 160 30.31 -10.57 -7.27
CA MET A 160 30.68 -9.17 -7.25
C MET A 160 30.09 -8.41 -8.43
N VAL A 161 29.60 -7.20 -8.16
CA VAL A 161 29.27 -6.22 -9.19
C VAL A 161 30.49 -5.37 -9.45
N GLU A 162 30.98 -5.37 -10.67
CA GLU A 162 32.24 -4.68 -11.03
C GLU A 162 32.06 -3.18 -11.16
N HIS A 163 30.89 -2.74 -11.60
CA HIS A 163 30.60 -1.33 -11.81
C HIS A 163 29.21 -0.96 -11.31
N ILE A 164 29.15 0.01 -10.42
CA ILE A 164 27.91 0.57 -9.87
C ILE A 164 27.82 2.02 -10.36
N ASP A 165 26.77 2.31 -11.15
CA ASP A 165 26.52 3.66 -11.66
C ASP A 165 25.96 4.57 -10.55
N TYR A 166 25.01 4.05 -9.77
CA TYR A 166 24.37 4.75 -8.64
C TYR A 166 24.09 3.78 -7.50
N GLU A 167 24.19 4.26 -6.28
CA GLU A 167 23.75 3.56 -5.08
C GLU A 167 22.49 4.24 -4.52
N LEU A 168 21.45 3.44 -4.30
CA LEU A 168 20.18 3.89 -3.75
C LEU A 168 19.90 3.19 -2.41
N ILE A 169 19.09 3.82 -1.58
CA ILE A 169 18.50 3.20 -0.40
C ILE A 169 16.99 3.05 -0.62
N LEU A 170 16.47 1.90 -0.26
CA LEU A 170 15.05 1.62 -0.20
C LEU A 170 14.75 0.96 1.14
N GLY A 171 14.01 1.66 1.98
CA GLY A 171 13.69 1.22 3.33
C GLY A 171 12.21 1.32 3.66
N ALA A 172 11.82 0.61 4.69
CA ALA A 172 10.51 0.78 5.31
C ALA A 172 10.62 0.61 6.83
N LYS A 173 9.79 1.36 7.55
CA LYS A 173 9.73 1.28 9.01
C LYS A 173 8.33 1.56 9.51
N LYS A 174 7.93 0.90 10.61
CA LYS A 174 6.72 1.27 11.32
C LYS A 174 6.95 2.50 12.18
N ASP A 175 6.20 3.56 11.88
CA ASP A 175 6.08 4.75 12.71
C ASP A 175 4.89 4.62 13.66
N ARG A 176 4.94 5.30 14.80
CA ARG A 176 3.87 5.25 15.82
C ARG A 176 2.59 5.97 15.40
N HIS A 177 2.69 6.98 14.54
CA HIS A 177 1.58 7.83 14.11
C HIS A 177 1.14 7.56 12.68
N PHE A 178 2.12 7.24 11.81
CA PHE A 178 1.89 7.05 10.37
C PHE A 178 1.87 5.57 9.95
N GLY A 179 1.89 4.62 10.91
CA GLY A 179 1.96 3.22 10.56
C GLY A 179 3.21 2.89 9.76
N ALA A 180 3.08 2.07 8.72
CA ALA A 180 4.22 1.77 7.84
C ALA A 180 4.57 2.98 6.96
N VAL A 181 5.85 3.32 6.89
CA VAL A 181 6.40 4.35 6.00
C VAL A 181 7.46 3.74 5.09
N ILE A 182 7.57 4.24 3.86
CA ILE A 182 8.57 3.83 2.87
C ILE A 182 9.53 4.99 2.66
N LEU A 183 10.83 4.69 2.62
CA LEU A 183 11.90 5.63 2.36
C LEU A 183 12.60 5.25 1.06
N PHE A 184 12.84 6.23 0.20
CA PHE A 184 13.64 6.09 -1.03
C PHE A 184 14.62 7.26 -1.12
N GLY A 185 15.87 6.99 -1.54
CA GLY A 185 16.85 8.06 -1.70
C GLY A 185 18.23 7.60 -2.17
N SER A 186 19.20 8.52 -2.05
CA SER A 186 20.61 8.23 -2.28
C SER A 186 21.12 7.22 -1.25
N GLY A 187 21.76 6.17 -1.71
CA GLY A 187 22.34 5.09 -0.90
C GLY A 187 23.85 5.24 -0.72
N GLY A 188 24.47 4.17 -0.19
CA GLY A 188 25.91 4.12 0.04
C GLY A 188 26.33 4.65 1.41
N ILE A 189 27.63 4.91 1.57
CA ILE A 189 28.26 5.28 2.85
C ILE A 189 27.82 6.68 3.33
N ASP A 190 27.47 7.57 2.39
CA ASP A 190 27.21 8.99 2.69
C ASP A 190 25.72 9.30 2.96
N VAL A 191 24.86 8.29 3.10
CA VAL A 191 23.41 8.47 3.33
C VAL A 191 23.11 9.38 4.52
N GLU A 192 23.84 9.19 5.62
CA GLU A 192 23.64 9.96 6.85
C GLU A 192 24.05 11.43 6.70
N LEU A 193 25.01 11.72 5.84
CA LEU A 193 25.55 13.07 5.60
C LEU A 193 24.69 13.85 4.60
N LEU A 194 24.28 13.21 3.49
CA LEU A 194 23.61 13.89 2.38
C LEU A 194 22.11 14.10 2.65
N ARG A 195 21.49 13.21 3.42
CA ARG A 195 20.04 13.23 3.75
C ARG A 195 19.14 13.45 2.53
N ASP A 196 19.55 12.91 1.38
CA ASP A 196 18.79 12.98 0.13
C ASP A 196 17.84 11.79 0.05
N PHE A 197 16.71 11.91 0.70
CA PHE A 197 15.65 10.89 0.68
C PHE A 197 14.27 11.53 0.75
N SER A 198 13.28 10.81 0.25
CA SER A 198 11.87 11.12 0.40
C SER A 198 11.15 9.99 1.15
N ILE A 199 10.00 10.32 1.72
CA ILE A 199 9.17 9.40 2.51
C ILE A 199 7.78 9.35 1.90
N GLY A 200 7.28 8.12 1.65
CA GLY A 200 5.92 7.85 1.18
C GLY A 200 5.18 6.92 2.11
N LEU A 201 3.85 6.96 2.02
CA LEU A 201 2.97 6.03 2.73
C LEU A 201 2.49 4.93 1.78
N PRO A 202 2.59 3.63 2.16
CA PRO A 202 1.93 2.58 1.40
C PRO A 202 0.40 2.71 1.56
N PRO A 203 -0.38 2.32 0.53
CA PRO A 203 0.02 1.69 -0.72
C PRO A 203 0.58 2.66 -1.77
N LEU A 204 1.54 2.21 -2.57
CA LEU A 204 2.06 2.95 -3.72
C LEU A 204 1.55 2.33 -5.02
N ASN A 205 1.11 3.17 -5.97
CA ASN A 205 0.97 2.83 -7.38
C ASN A 205 2.15 3.42 -8.18
N GLN A 206 2.17 3.24 -9.50
CA GLN A 206 3.27 3.75 -10.34
C GLN A 206 3.40 5.27 -10.28
N THR A 207 2.27 6.01 -10.21
CA THR A 207 2.26 7.48 -10.11
C THR A 207 2.91 7.93 -8.80
N LEU A 208 2.47 7.36 -7.67
CA LEU A 208 3.02 7.70 -6.34
C LEU A 208 4.48 7.26 -6.20
N ALA A 209 4.86 6.09 -6.74
CA ALA A 209 6.24 5.64 -6.77
C ALA A 209 7.15 6.60 -7.54
N ARG A 210 6.70 7.09 -8.71
CA ARG A 210 7.42 8.11 -9.47
C ARG A 210 7.56 9.40 -8.69
N ARG A 211 6.50 9.89 -8.04
CA ARG A 211 6.54 11.10 -7.22
C ARG A 211 7.53 10.97 -6.08
N LEU A 212 7.52 9.84 -5.39
CA LEU A 212 8.47 9.56 -4.32
C LEU A 212 9.93 9.68 -4.81
N MET A 213 10.23 9.20 -6.02
CA MET A 213 11.55 9.36 -6.63
C MET A 213 11.85 10.84 -7.00
N GLU A 214 10.88 11.51 -7.65
CA GLU A 214 11.03 12.91 -8.13
C GLU A 214 11.35 13.92 -7.01
N GLU A 215 10.94 13.62 -5.78
CA GLU A 215 11.22 14.45 -4.60
C GLU A 215 12.67 14.39 -4.11
N THR A 216 13.48 13.46 -4.65
CA THR A 216 14.89 13.30 -4.28
C THR A 216 15.83 14.00 -5.25
N GLY A 217 16.99 14.44 -4.75
CA GLY A 217 18.06 14.98 -5.59
C GLY A 217 18.67 13.92 -6.51
N VAL A 218 18.75 12.66 -6.03
CA VAL A 218 19.28 11.54 -6.83
C VAL A 218 18.45 11.25 -8.07
N TYR A 219 17.16 11.56 -8.08
CA TYR A 219 16.30 11.36 -9.26
C TYR A 219 16.86 12.05 -10.52
N ARG A 220 17.38 13.28 -10.38
CA ARG A 220 18.01 13.99 -11.51
C ARG A 220 19.26 13.28 -12.03
N MET A 221 19.99 12.62 -11.14
CA MET A 221 21.17 11.84 -11.52
C MET A 221 20.78 10.56 -12.26
N LEU A 222 19.67 9.91 -11.84
CA LEU A 222 19.14 8.71 -12.46
C LEU A 222 18.68 8.91 -13.91
N GLN A 223 18.46 10.14 -14.34
CA GLN A 223 18.15 10.48 -15.73
C GLN A 223 19.40 10.50 -16.64
N GLY A 224 20.58 10.29 -16.06
CA GLY A 224 21.88 10.36 -16.71
C GLY A 224 22.64 11.63 -16.31
N TYR A 225 23.84 11.46 -15.77
CA TYR A 225 24.62 12.57 -15.25
C TYR A 225 26.11 12.36 -15.45
N ARG A 226 26.79 13.36 -16.05
CA ARG A 226 28.26 13.42 -16.25
C ARG A 226 28.85 12.10 -16.80
N GLY A 227 28.24 11.55 -17.85
CA GLY A 227 28.72 10.33 -18.51
C GLY A 227 28.25 9.02 -17.86
N ARG A 228 27.54 9.04 -16.74
CA ARG A 228 26.86 7.86 -16.19
C ARG A 228 25.57 7.60 -16.98
N PRO A 229 25.27 6.35 -17.31
CA PRO A 229 24.06 6.03 -18.06
C PRO A 229 22.79 6.30 -17.24
N PRO A 230 21.63 6.54 -17.90
CA PRO A 230 20.36 6.65 -17.21
C PRO A 230 19.94 5.30 -16.61
N ALA A 231 19.27 5.34 -15.46
CA ALA A 231 18.64 4.20 -14.86
C ALA A 231 17.30 3.88 -15.55
N ASP A 232 16.87 2.64 -15.48
CA ASP A 232 15.53 2.22 -15.89
C ASP A 232 14.50 2.65 -14.82
N LEU A 233 13.99 3.87 -14.96
CA LEU A 233 13.01 4.45 -14.03
C LEU A 233 11.74 3.61 -13.93
N ARG A 234 11.30 2.96 -15.03
CA ARG A 234 10.13 2.07 -15.00
C ARG A 234 10.38 0.81 -14.17
N GLN A 235 11.59 0.29 -14.18
CA GLN A 235 11.96 -0.81 -13.29
C GLN A 235 11.93 -0.35 -11.84
N LEU A 236 12.45 0.84 -11.52
CA LEU A 236 12.42 1.40 -10.17
C LEU A 236 10.99 1.64 -9.68
N GLU A 237 10.10 2.17 -10.52
CA GLU A 237 8.67 2.30 -10.20
C GLU A 237 8.07 0.94 -9.81
N LYS A 238 8.32 -0.11 -10.61
CA LYS A 238 7.83 -1.47 -10.32
C LYS A 238 8.41 -2.03 -9.02
N ILE A 239 9.69 -1.77 -8.76
CA ILE A 239 10.35 -2.18 -7.51
C ILE A 239 9.68 -1.50 -6.31
N LEU A 240 9.42 -0.19 -6.38
CA LEU A 240 8.75 0.57 -5.32
C LEU A 240 7.32 0.07 -5.07
N VAL A 241 6.56 -0.23 -6.13
CA VAL A 241 5.20 -0.80 -6.02
C VAL A 241 5.27 -2.20 -5.40
N GLY A 242 6.15 -3.06 -5.86
CA GLY A 242 6.35 -4.41 -5.30
C GLY A 242 6.79 -4.36 -3.82
N PHE A 243 7.70 -3.45 -3.49
CA PHE A 243 8.14 -3.22 -2.12
C PHE A 243 6.99 -2.74 -1.23
N SER A 244 6.19 -1.78 -1.71
CA SER A 244 4.99 -1.32 -1.01
C SER A 244 4.00 -2.46 -0.77
N THR A 245 3.77 -3.31 -1.77
CA THR A 245 2.90 -4.49 -1.64
C THR A 245 3.42 -5.47 -0.60
N MET A 246 4.74 -5.69 -0.55
CA MET A 246 5.37 -6.52 0.49
C MET A 246 5.08 -6.00 1.90
N ILE A 247 5.20 -4.69 2.10
CA ILE A 247 4.92 -4.06 3.41
C ILE A 247 3.44 -4.18 3.79
N ILE A 248 2.53 -4.05 2.82
CA ILE A 248 1.08 -4.23 3.02
C ILE A 248 0.76 -5.66 3.45
N ASP A 249 1.38 -6.65 2.79
CA ASP A 249 1.07 -8.06 2.94
C ASP A 249 1.60 -8.69 4.23
N PHE A 250 2.60 -8.08 4.86
CA PHE A 250 3.26 -8.60 6.05
C PHE A 250 3.29 -7.58 7.20
N PRO A 251 2.18 -7.47 7.96
CA PRO A 251 2.13 -6.61 9.14
C PRO A 251 3.17 -6.96 10.20
N GLU A 252 3.76 -8.15 10.15
CA GLU A 252 4.84 -8.58 11.05
C GLU A 252 6.18 -7.89 10.77
N ILE A 253 6.35 -7.32 9.59
CA ILE A 253 7.57 -6.57 9.25
C ILE A 253 7.58 -5.26 10.03
N ARG A 254 8.60 -5.06 10.86
CA ARG A 254 8.86 -3.82 11.59
C ARG A 254 9.71 -2.85 10.80
N GLU A 255 10.73 -3.37 10.11
CA GLU A 255 11.71 -2.58 9.37
C GLU A 255 12.27 -3.40 8.21
N VAL A 256 12.47 -2.77 7.09
CA VAL A 256 13.23 -3.31 5.94
C VAL A 256 14.27 -2.28 5.55
N ASP A 257 15.48 -2.74 5.28
CA ASP A 257 16.58 -1.93 4.77
C ASP A 257 17.24 -2.64 3.58
N ILE A 258 17.22 -2.01 2.42
CA ILE A 258 17.92 -2.42 1.21
C ILE A 258 18.94 -1.34 0.91
N ASN A 259 20.20 -1.57 1.29
CA ASN A 259 21.29 -0.62 1.13
C ASN A 259 22.61 -1.34 0.87
N PRO A 260 23.16 -1.23 -0.37
CA PRO A 260 22.62 -0.47 -1.48
C PRO A 260 21.64 -1.28 -2.36
N LEU A 261 20.62 -0.59 -2.91
CA LEU A 261 19.98 -0.95 -4.15
C LEU A 261 20.82 -0.32 -5.28
N ALA A 262 21.70 -1.12 -5.86
CA ALA A 262 22.67 -0.66 -6.85
C ALA A 262 22.04 -0.54 -8.25
N ILE A 263 22.41 0.49 -8.98
CA ILE A 263 22.12 0.62 -10.41
C ILE A 263 23.38 0.22 -11.17
N CYS A 264 23.25 -0.80 -12.00
CA CYS A 264 24.33 -1.37 -12.79
C CYS A 264 23.88 -1.46 -14.26
N GLN A 265 24.56 -0.76 -15.15
CA GLN A 265 24.17 -0.68 -16.57
C GLN A 265 22.67 -0.32 -16.75
N GLY A 266 22.22 0.65 -15.95
CA GLY A 266 20.83 1.12 -15.95
C GLY A 266 19.82 0.22 -15.21
N LYS A 267 20.19 -0.97 -14.74
CA LYS A 267 19.30 -1.90 -14.04
C LYS A 267 19.54 -1.90 -12.54
N ALA A 268 18.42 -1.93 -11.78
CA ALA A 268 18.46 -1.99 -10.32
C ALA A 268 18.64 -3.43 -9.83
N ILE A 269 19.50 -3.62 -8.83
CA ILE A 269 19.75 -4.88 -8.15
C ILE A 269 20.09 -4.66 -6.67
N ALA A 270 19.42 -5.35 -5.76
CA ALA A 270 19.71 -5.30 -4.33
C ALA A 270 20.98 -6.11 -4.01
N LEU A 271 21.98 -5.46 -3.40
CA LEU A 271 23.25 -6.10 -2.99
C LEU A 271 23.20 -6.55 -1.54
N ASP A 272 22.42 -5.88 -0.71
CA ASP A 272 22.17 -6.27 0.68
C ASP A 272 20.71 -5.99 1.05
N ALA A 273 20.16 -6.80 1.95
CA ALA A 273 18.80 -6.66 2.41
C ALA A 273 18.66 -7.20 3.85
N ARG A 274 18.02 -6.41 4.69
CA ARG A 274 17.72 -6.77 6.07
C ARG A 274 16.24 -6.57 6.36
N ILE A 275 15.59 -7.57 6.95
CA ILE A 275 14.19 -7.51 7.37
C ILE A 275 14.13 -7.80 8.87
N LEU A 276 13.56 -6.87 9.62
CA LEU A 276 13.29 -7.00 11.04
C LEU A 276 11.80 -7.27 11.25
N LEU A 277 11.51 -8.23 12.11
CA LEU A 277 10.16 -8.61 12.49
C LEU A 277 9.75 -7.97 13.82
N ASP A 278 8.46 -7.72 13.95
CA ASP A 278 7.83 -7.29 15.19
C ASP A 278 7.33 -8.54 15.94
N PRO A 279 7.95 -8.91 17.08
CA PRO A 279 7.57 -10.12 17.81
C PRO A 279 6.17 -10.05 18.44
N ASN A 280 5.58 -8.85 18.54
CA ASN A 280 4.27 -8.63 19.15
C ASN A 280 3.12 -8.73 18.16
N VAL A 281 3.41 -8.82 16.87
CA VAL A 281 2.40 -8.90 15.80
C VAL A 281 2.26 -10.34 15.33
N SER A 282 1.03 -10.87 15.43
CA SER A 282 0.66 -12.16 14.86
C SER A 282 -0.32 -11.94 13.72
N ALA A 283 0.00 -12.46 12.54
CA ALA A 283 -0.87 -12.38 11.36
C ALA A 283 -2.29 -12.95 11.58
N GLU A 284 -2.45 -13.84 12.57
CA GLU A 284 -3.73 -14.47 12.87
C GLU A 284 -4.69 -13.55 13.65
N LYS A 285 -4.16 -12.47 14.27
CA LYS A 285 -4.92 -11.57 15.15
C LYS A 285 -5.02 -10.13 14.63
N ALA A 286 -4.23 -9.75 13.64
CA ALA A 286 -4.23 -8.40 13.12
C ALA A 286 -5.31 -8.22 12.05
N SER A 287 -6.08 -7.12 12.12
CA SER A 287 -6.85 -6.65 10.97
C SER A 287 -5.90 -6.48 9.78
N ALA A 288 -6.35 -6.84 8.58
CA ALA A 288 -5.49 -6.96 7.39
C ALA A 288 -4.64 -5.70 7.11
N TYR A 289 -5.13 -4.52 7.47
CA TYR A 289 -4.47 -3.24 7.17
C TYR A 289 -4.24 -2.34 8.40
N ALA A 290 -4.38 -2.87 9.63
CA ALA A 290 -4.22 -2.09 10.86
C ALA A 290 -2.83 -1.42 11.04
N HIS A 291 -1.83 -1.87 10.29
CA HIS A 291 -0.48 -1.31 10.27
C HIS A 291 -0.30 -0.18 9.25
N LEU A 292 -1.34 0.17 8.49
CA LEU A 292 -1.35 1.20 7.46
C LEU A 292 -2.23 2.38 7.89
N VAL A 293 -1.84 3.58 7.49
CA VAL A 293 -2.69 4.79 7.62
C VAL A 293 -3.64 4.91 6.43
N ILE A 294 -3.22 4.45 5.26
CA ILE A 294 -4.02 4.49 4.04
C ILE A 294 -4.43 3.07 3.69
N THR A 295 -5.72 2.79 3.74
CA THR A 295 -6.25 1.49 3.34
C THR A 295 -6.31 1.40 1.82
N PRO A 296 -5.77 0.32 1.20
CA PRO A 296 -5.86 0.12 -0.24
C PRO A 296 -7.33 0.07 -0.72
N TYR A 297 -7.55 0.53 -1.98
CA TYR A 297 -8.86 0.40 -2.62
C TYR A 297 -9.27 -1.08 -2.70
N PRO A 298 -10.39 -1.49 -2.07
CA PRO A 298 -10.72 -2.91 -1.87
C PRO A 298 -11.34 -3.53 -3.12
N THR A 299 -10.52 -3.93 -4.08
CA THR A 299 -10.92 -4.53 -5.37
C THR A 299 -11.74 -5.80 -5.22
N ARG A 300 -11.63 -6.53 -4.12
CA ARG A 300 -12.39 -7.75 -3.83
C ARG A 300 -13.92 -7.54 -3.83
N TYR A 301 -14.39 -6.31 -3.65
CA TYR A 301 -15.80 -5.97 -3.69
C TYR A 301 -16.28 -5.50 -5.07
N VAL A 302 -15.42 -5.55 -6.10
CA VAL A 302 -15.81 -5.25 -7.48
C VAL A 302 -16.48 -6.48 -8.07
N THR A 303 -17.79 -6.41 -8.34
CA THR A 303 -18.57 -7.54 -8.81
C THR A 303 -19.54 -7.12 -9.91
N PRO A 304 -19.53 -7.78 -11.08
CA PRO A 304 -20.57 -7.60 -12.07
C PRO A 304 -21.89 -8.19 -11.58
N TRP A 305 -22.98 -7.52 -11.88
CA TRP A 305 -24.34 -7.98 -11.53
C TRP A 305 -25.34 -7.51 -12.57
N HIS A 306 -26.48 -8.20 -12.68
CA HIS A 306 -27.56 -7.86 -13.61
C HIS A 306 -28.81 -7.48 -12.84
N LEU A 307 -29.43 -6.39 -13.24
CA LEU A 307 -30.77 -6.01 -12.79
C LEU A 307 -31.80 -7.04 -13.26
N THR A 308 -32.97 -7.03 -12.66
CA THR A 308 -34.03 -7.99 -13.01
C THR A 308 -34.50 -7.91 -14.47
N ASP A 309 -34.26 -6.82 -15.15
CA ASP A 309 -34.52 -6.59 -16.58
C ASP A 309 -33.32 -6.87 -17.49
N GLY A 310 -32.23 -7.41 -16.93
CA GLY A 310 -31.03 -7.83 -17.67
C GLY A 310 -29.98 -6.74 -17.90
N ILE A 311 -30.19 -5.50 -17.43
CA ILE A 311 -29.18 -4.45 -17.51
C ILE A 311 -27.99 -4.82 -16.63
N GLU A 312 -26.79 -4.80 -17.21
CA GLU A 312 -25.54 -5.03 -16.49
C GLU A 312 -25.14 -3.80 -15.68
N VAL A 313 -24.76 -4.01 -14.43
CA VAL A 313 -24.16 -3.03 -13.53
C VAL A 313 -22.92 -3.62 -12.88
N ILE A 314 -21.92 -2.77 -12.63
CA ILE A 314 -20.75 -3.13 -11.84
C ILE A 314 -20.94 -2.54 -10.45
N LEU A 315 -21.03 -3.40 -9.44
CA LEU A 315 -20.98 -2.99 -8.05
C LEU A 315 -19.51 -2.87 -7.65
N ARG A 316 -19.12 -1.72 -7.14
CA ARG A 316 -17.74 -1.46 -6.71
C ARG A 316 -17.67 -0.41 -5.61
N PRO A 317 -16.62 -0.39 -4.79
CA PRO A 317 -16.38 0.73 -3.89
C PRO A 317 -16.29 2.05 -4.66
N ILE A 318 -16.76 3.13 -4.03
CA ILE A 318 -16.66 4.50 -4.57
C ILE A 318 -15.20 4.92 -4.63
N ARG A 319 -14.86 5.83 -5.56
CA ARG A 319 -13.53 6.42 -5.73
C ARG A 319 -13.60 7.94 -5.72
N PRO A 320 -12.50 8.64 -5.41
CA PRO A 320 -12.47 10.10 -5.50
C PRO A 320 -12.91 10.66 -6.86
N GLU A 321 -12.52 10.01 -7.95
CA GLU A 321 -12.88 10.39 -9.31
C GLU A 321 -14.37 10.21 -9.67
N ASP A 322 -15.16 9.61 -8.79
CA ASP A 322 -16.60 9.41 -8.97
C ASP A 322 -17.43 10.66 -8.62
N GLU A 323 -16.82 11.70 -8.06
CA GLU A 323 -17.53 12.93 -7.66
C GLU A 323 -18.47 13.49 -8.73
N PRO A 324 -18.07 13.62 -10.01
CA PRO A 324 -18.97 14.09 -11.06
C PRO A 324 -20.15 13.16 -11.32
N LEU A 325 -19.95 11.84 -11.18
CA LEU A 325 -21.01 10.83 -11.38
C LEU A 325 -21.98 10.77 -10.20
N GLU A 326 -21.47 10.95 -8.98
CA GLU A 326 -22.30 11.09 -7.78
C GLU A 326 -23.14 12.35 -7.84
N HIS A 327 -22.53 13.48 -8.25
CA HIS A 327 -23.25 14.75 -8.45
C HIS A 327 -24.35 14.58 -9.48
N GLU A 328 -24.10 13.92 -10.63
CA GLU A 328 -25.10 13.64 -11.65
C GLU A 328 -26.26 12.83 -11.05
N LEU A 329 -25.97 11.77 -10.28
CA LEU A 329 -27.01 10.97 -9.63
C LEU A 329 -27.86 11.84 -8.70
N LEU A 330 -27.24 12.56 -7.76
CA LEU A 330 -27.95 13.31 -6.72
C LEU A 330 -28.74 14.50 -7.27
N THR A 331 -28.37 15.04 -8.44
CA THR A 331 -29.09 16.14 -9.09
C THR A 331 -30.20 15.66 -10.04
N THR A 332 -30.20 14.39 -10.44
CA THR A 332 -31.18 13.85 -11.39
C THR A 332 -32.31 13.04 -10.72
N VAL A 333 -32.12 12.60 -9.47
CA VAL A 333 -33.19 11.90 -8.74
C VAL A 333 -34.27 12.86 -8.21
N SER A 334 -35.47 12.32 -7.96
CA SER A 334 -36.61 13.10 -7.45
C SER A 334 -36.36 13.62 -6.02
N GLU A 335 -37.04 14.72 -5.66
CA GLU A 335 -37.00 15.28 -4.30
C GLU A 335 -37.41 14.27 -3.23
N THR A 336 -38.34 13.37 -3.54
CA THR A 336 -38.74 12.27 -2.65
C THR A 336 -37.62 11.30 -2.42
N THR A 337 -36.84 10.96 -3.43
CA THR A 337 -35.67 10.09 -3.30
C THR A 337 -34.55 10.74 -2.50
N ILE A 338 -34.26 12.03 -2.75
CA ILE A 338 -33.28 12.79 -1.92
C ILE A 338 -33.72 12.85 -0.48
N ARG A 339 -34.98 13.22 -0.22
CA ARG A 339 -35.50 13.33 1.14
C ARG A 339 -35.42 12.00 1.90
N SER A 340 -35.76 10.89 1.25
CA SER A 340 -35.69 9.56 1.88
C SER A 340 -34.26 9.13 2.23
N ARG A 341 -33.23 9.73 1.64
CA ARG A 341 -31.81 9.45 1.90
C ARG A 341 -31.21 10.36 2.96
N PHE A 342 -31.54 11.67 2.92
CA PHE A 342 -30.89 12.68 3.73
C PHE A 342 -31.78 13.26 4.85
N TYR A 343 -33.05 12.86 4.94
CA TYR A 343 -34.06 13.33 5.91
C TYR A 343 -34.29 14.86 5.89
N GLN A 344 -33.72 15.53 4.91
CA GLN A 344 -33.81 16.98 4.69
C GLN A 344 -33.92 17.29 3.21
N ASN A 345 -34.60 18.36 2.88
CA ASN A 345 -34.62 18.90 1.53
C ASN A 345 -33.36 19.74 1.31
N PHE A 346 -32.32 19.15 0.74
CA PHE A 346 -31.16 19.93 0.28
C PHE A 346 -31.53 20.67 -0.98
N LYS A 347 -31.55 22.00 -0.93
CA LYS A 347 -31.68 22.84 -2.16
C LYS A 347 -30.40 22.82 -3.00
N GLN A 348 -29.26 22.58 -2.40
CA GLN A 348 -27.96 22.40 -3.08
C GLN A 348 -27.04 21.52 -2.22
N ILE A 349 -26.49 20.47 -2.84
CA ILE A 349 -25.42 19.68 -2.24
C ILE A 349 -24.13 20.42 -2.58
N SER A 350 -23.37 20.82 -1.55
CA SER A 350 -22.12 21.55 -1.76
C SER A 350 -21.01 20.64 -2.31
N HIS A 351 -20.07 21.21 -3.07
CA HIS A 351 -18.86 20.50 -3.52
C HIS A 351 -18.14 19.80 -2.32
N ALA A 352 -18.03 20.46 -1.19
CA ALA A 352 -17.42 19.89 0.01
C ALA A 352 -18.13 18.61 0.54
N MET A 353 -19.43 18.47 0.29
CA MET A 353 -20.17 17.24 0.62
C MET A 353 -19.84 16.12 -0.35
N HIS A 354 -19.77 16.38 -1.66
CA HIS A 354 -19.37 15.40 -2.65
C HIS A 354 -17.94 14.90 -2.44
N VAL A 355 -17.01 15.81 -2.15
CA VAL A 355 -15.63 15.42 -1.79
C VAL A 355 -15.63 14.46 -0.60
N ARG A 356 -16.40 14.74 0.46
CA ARG A 356 -16.45 13.87 1.64
C ARG A 356 -17.08 12.50 1.36
N SER A 357 -18.07 12.43 0.49
CA SER A 357 -18.75 11.16 0.15
C SER A 357 -17.93 10.27 -0.75
N CYS A 358 -17.04 10.84 -1.57
CA CYS A 358 -16.18 10.09 -2.49
C CYS A 358 -14.79 9.78 -1.91
N HIS A 359 -14.25 10.65 -1.03
CA HIS A 359 -12.96 10.46 -0.35
C HIS A 359 -13.17 9.80 1.02
N ILE A 360 -13.39 8.51 1.03
CA ILE A 360 -13.68 7.74 2.25
C ILE A 360 -12.45 6.96 2.73
N ASP A 361 -12.38 6.75 4.03
CA ASP A 361 -11.46 5.77 4.63
C ASP A 361 -12.11 4.38 4.56
N TYR A 362 -11.65 3.55 3.61
CA TYR A 362 -12.22 2.21 3.39
C TYR A 362 -12.12 1.28 4.62
N ASP A 363 -11.40 1.64 5.66
CA ASP A 363 -11.39 0.88 6.92
C ASP A 363 -12.59 1.21 7.81
N ARG A 364 -13.03 2.47 7.80
CA ARG A 364 -14.15 2.98 8.63
C ARG A 364 -15.46 3.06 7.87
N ASP A 365 -15.39 3.49 6.62
CA ASP A 365 -16.54 3.69 5.77
C ASP A 365 -16.48 2.77 4.54
N MET A 366 -17.62 2.29 4.11
CA MET A 366 -17.69 1.56 2.85
C MET A 366 -18.88 2.06 2.04
N THR A 367 -18.59 2.65 0.90
CA THR A 367 -19.63 3.08 -0.05
C THR A 367 -19.50 2.26 -1.32
N ILE A 368 -20.53 1.51 -1.66
CA ILE A 368 -20.64 0.72 -2.89
C ILE A 368 -21.51 1.47 -3.88
N VAL A 369 -20.98 1.73 -5.06
CA VAL A 369 -21.70 2.31 -6.18
C VAL A 369 -22.11 1.24 -7.18
N ALA A 370 -23.26 1.42 -7.81
CA ALA A 370 -23.68 0.65 -8.97
C ALA A 370 -23.41 1.48 -10.23
N GLU A 371 -22.35 1.13 -10.94
CA GLU A 371 -21.97 1.76 -12.23
C GLU A 371 -22.63 0.99 -13.36
N THR A 372 -23.27 1.71 -14.29
CA THR A 372 -23.72 1.17 -15.58
C THR A 372 -23.14 1.98 -16.72
N ARG A 373 -23.19 1.43 -17.94
CA ARG A 373 -22.79 2.13 -19.16
C ARG A 373 -24.00 2.24 -20.08
N THR A 374 -24.40 3.49 -20.33
CA THR A 374 -25.43 3.82 -21.33
C THR A 374 -24.76 4.66 -22.42
N ASP A 375 -24.86 4.28 -23.68
CA ASP A 375 -24.28 4.99 -24.83
C ASP A 375 -22.78 5.30 -24.66
N GLN A 376 -22.00 4.35 -24.13
CA GLN A 376 -20.58 4.47 -23.79
C GLN A 376 -20.26 5.46 -22.65
N LYS A 377 -21.26 6.11 -22.06
CA LYS A 377 -21.08 6.97 -20.89
C LYS A 377 -21.30 6.19 -19.61
N LYS A 378 -20.37 6.33 -18.68
CA LYS A 378 -20.52 5.78 -17.33
C LYS A 378 -21.53 6.59 -16.54
N ARG A 379 -22.38 5.93 -15.77
CA ARG A 379 -23.32 6.55 -14.82
C ARG A 379 -23.37 5.72 -13.54
N ILE A 380 -23.46 6.40 -12.41
CA ILE A 380 -23.83 5.77 -11.15
C ILE A 380 -25.35 5.82 -11.03
N VAL A 381 -25.97 4.65 -10.84
CA VAL A 381 -27.43 4.50 -10.78
C VAL A 381 -27.92 4.06 -9.38
N GLY A 382 -26.99 3.82 -8.46
CA GLY A 382 -27.29 3.54 -7.07
C GLY A 382 -26.05 3.62 -6.21
N ILE A 383 -26.24 3.97 -4.94
CA ILE A 383 -25.20 4.07 -3.92
C ILE A 383 -25.72 3.43 -2.65
N GLY A 384 -24.92 2.55 -2.05
CA GLY A 384 -25.12 2.03 -0.70
C GLY A 384 -23.92 2.35 0.16
N SER A 385 -24.11 2.97 1.32
CA SER A 385 -23.04 3.30 2.26
C SER A 385 -23.21 2.57 3.58
N LEU A 386 -22.08 2.22 4.20
CA LEU A 386 -21.94 1.66 5.53
C LEU A 386 -20.94 2.52 6.30
N THR A 387 -21.36 3.17 7.37
CA THR A 387 -20.50 3.94 8.25
C THR A 387 -20.41 3.23 9.59
N ILE A 388 -19.18 2.93 10.03
CA ILE A 388 -18.95 2.19 11.27
C ILE A 388 -18.91 3.16 12.44
N ASP A 389 -19.63 2.83 13.51
CA ASP A 389 -19.66 3.62 14.75
C ASP A 389 -18.25 3.72 15.36
N ALA A 390 -18.02 4.79 16.13
CA ALA A 390 -16.73 5.05 16.76
C ALA A 390 -16.22 3.92 17.68
N ASN A 391 -17.14 3.11 18.21
CA ASN A 391 -16.79 1.92 19.02
C ASN A 391 -16.51 0.66 18.21
N GLY A 392 -16.66 0.71 16.89
CA GLY A 392 -16.42 -0.43 15.98
C GLY A 392 -17.41 -1.60 16.14
N ALA A 393 -18.53 -1.42 16.84
CA ALA A 393 -19.45 -2.50 17.15
C ALA A 393 -20.66 -2.58 16.21
N ALA A 394 -21.09 -1.46 15.67
CA ALA A 394 -22.25 -1.37 14.80
C ALA A 394 -21.94 -0.53 13.55
N GLY A 395 -22.74 -0.72 12.51
CA GLY A 395 -22.61 0.05 11.27
C GLY A 395 -23.96 0.57 10.79
N GLU A 396 -24.00 1.87 10.49
CA GLU A 396 -25.17 2.53 9.90
C GLU A 396 -25.14 2.40 8.39
N PHE A 397 -26.23 1.91 7.81
CA PHE A 397 -26.36 1.88 6.37
C PHE A 397 -27.26 3.00 5.84
N ALA A 398 -27.01 3.38 4.59
CA ALA A 398 -27.95 4.17 3.83
C ALA A 398 -27.88 3.80 2.35
N VAL A 399 -29.01 3.85 1.64
CA VAL A 399 -29.11 3.47 0.23
C VAL A 399 -29.87 4.51 -0.55
N ILE A 400 -29.41 4.84 -1.76
CA ILE A 400 -30.12 5.64 -2.75
C ILE A 400 -30.06 4.94 -4.10
N VAL A 401 -31.16 4.91 -4.84
CA VAL A 401 -31.24 4.34 -6.19
C VAL A 401 -31.96 5.34 -7.07
N HIS A 402 -31.42 5.61 -8.26
CA HIS A 402 -32.03 6.48 -9.25
C HIS A 402 -33.45 5.99 -9.59
N ASP A 403 -34.39 6.94 -9.74
CA ASP A 403 -35.83 6.64 -9.87
C ASP A 403 -36.12 5.64 -11.00
N ASP A 404 -35.46 5.78 -12.15
CA ASP A 404 -35.61 4.87 -13.31
C ASP A 404 -35.10 3.46 -13.04
N PHE A 405 -34.28 3.24 -12.01
CA PHE A 405 -33.67 1.95 -11.66
C PHE A 405 -34.28 1.33 -10.40
N GLN A 406 -35.28 1.98 -9.79
CA GLN A 406 -36.02 1.43 -8.65
C GLN A 406 -36.90 0.25 -9.06
N GLY A 407 -37.18 -0.63 -8.12
CA GLY A 407 -38.02 -1.81 -8.36
C GLY A 407 -37.34 -2.95 -9.15
N ARG A 408 -36.05 -2.79 -9.48
CA ARG A 408 -35.28 -3.78 -10.27
C ARG A 408 -34.29 -4.59 -9.45
N GLY A 409 -34.48 -4.65 -8.14
CA GLY A 409 -33.65 -5.45 -7.21
C GLY A 409 -32.37 -4.77 -6.71
N LEU A 410 -31.98 -3.59 -7.24
CA LEU A 410 -30.69 -2.95 -6.94
C LEU A 410 -30.53 -2.61 -5.46
N ALA A 411 -31.55 -2.03 -4.81
CA ALA A 411 -31.46 -1.69 -3.38
C ALA A 411 -31.26 -2.94 -2.50
N SER A 412 -31.93 -4.05 -2.82
CA SER A 412 -31.73 -5.34 -2.13
C SER A 412 -30.30 -5.82 -2.28
N LYS A 413 -29.77 -5.77 -3.51
CA LYS A 413 -28.40 -6.22 -3.79
C LYS A 413 -27.34 -5.36 -3.08
N LEU A 414 -27.53 -4.03 -3.05
CA LEU A 414 -26.65 -3.13 -2.32
C LEU A 414 -26.65 -3.46 -0.81
N LEU A 415 -27.83 -3.66 -0.22
CA LEU A 415 -27.94 -4.07 1.19
C LEU A 415 -27.29 -5.42 1.45
N ASP A 416 -27.49 -6.43 0.58
CA ASP A 416 -26.85 -7.74 0.73
C ASP A 416 -25.33 -7.63 0.74
N VAL A 417 -24.75 -6.80 -0.15
CA VAL A 417 -23.29 -6.55 -0.20
C VAL A 417 -22.82 -5.87 1.08
N LEU A 418 -23.53 -4.83 1.55
CA LEU A 418 -23.16 -4.10 2.77
C LEU A 418 -23.28 -4.98 4.03
N ILE A 419 -24.30 -5.83 4.12
CA ILE A 419 -24.46 -6.81 5.22
C ILE A 419 -23.27 -7.79 5.21
N GLY A 420 -22.90 -8.31 4.03
CA GLY A 420 -21.73 -9.17 3.89
C GLY A 420 -20.44 -8.48 4.37
N ILE A 421 -20.23 -7.23 3.98
CA ILE A 421 -19.07 -6.43 4.42
C ILE A 421 -19.11 -6.20 5.95
N ALA A 422 -20.27 -5.87 6.50
CA ALA A 422 -20.44 -5.67 7.94
C ALA A 422 -20.13 -6.96 8.75
N ALA A 423 -20.59 -8.10 8.28
CA ALA A 423 -20.29 -9.41 8.87
C ALA A 423 -18.80 -9.77 8.76
N GLU A 424 -18.16 -9.56 7.58
CA GLU A 424 -16.72 -9.78 7.36
C GLU A 424 -15.87 -8.95 8.30
N ARG A 425 -16.31 -7.72 8.62
CA ARG A 425 -15.64 -6.81 9.57
C ARG A 425 -15.91 -7.14 11.03
N GLY A 426 -16.74 -8.13 11.32
CA GLY A 426 -17.06 -8.56 12.69
C GLY A 426 -17.97 -7.58 13.44
N LEU A 427 -18.77 -6.77 12.73
CA LEU A 427 -19.77 -5.90 13.36
C LEU A 427 -20.86 -6.76 14.02
N LYS A 428 -21.36 -6.32 15.15
CA LYS A 428 -22.42 -7.02 15.89
C LYS A 428 -23.82 -6.62 15.45
N GLU A 429 -23.93 -5.43 14.86
CA GLU A 429 -25.21 -4.88 14.44
C GLU A 429 -25.05 -4.08 13.13
N PHE A 430 -26.01 -4.27 12.22
CA PHE A 430 -26.17 -3.49 11.01
C PHE A 430 -27.50 -2.77 11.09
N TYR A 431 -27.51 -1.43 11.05
CA TYR A 431 -28.73 -0.66 11.27
C TYR A 431 -28.84 0.53 10.32
N GLY A 432 -30.04 1.08 10.22
CA GLY A 432 -30.30 2.31 9.46
C GLY A 432 -31.55 3.01 9.95
N PHE A 433 -31.74 4.23 9.46
CA PHE A 433 -32.93 5.01 9.75
C PHE A 433 -33.78 5.17 8.50
N LEU A 434 -35.10 5.19 8.65
CA LEU A 434 -36.04 5.31 7.53
C LEU A 434 -37.11 6.36 7.90
N GLU A 435 -37.59 7.11 6.90
CA GLU A 435 -38.82 7.86 7.07
C GLU A 435 -40.02 6.90 7.23
N PRO A 436 -40.96 7.20 8.13
CA PRO A 436 -42.15 6.36 8.34
C PRO A 436 -42.97 6.16 7.06
N THR A 437 -42.89 7.12 6.15
CA THR A 437 -43.59 7.09 4.85
C THR A 437 -42.91 6.22 3.78
N ASN A 438 -41.64 5.81 4.02
CA ASN A 438 -40.91 4.94 3.07
C ASN A 438 -41.28 3.47 3.24
N GLY A 439 -42.51 3.12 2.91
CA GLY A 439 -43.02 1.75 3.03
C GLY A 439 -42.28 0.71 2.18
N ARG A 440 -41.73 1.11 1.00
CA ARG A 440 -40.98 0.22 0.14
C ARG A 440 -39.66 -0.24 0.79
N MET A 441 -38.90 0.70 1.35
CA MET A 441 -37.65 0.36 2.03
C MET A 441 -37.93 -0.40 3.33
N THR A 442 -38.98 -0.03 4.09
CA THR A 442 -39.41 -0.77 5.27
C THR A 442 -39.69 -2.25 4.95
N ALA A 443 -40.49 -2.51 3.91
CA ALA A 443 -40.80 -3.87 3.49
C ALA A 443 -39.55 -4.64 3.03
N LEU A 444 -38.60 -3.96 2.38
CA LEU A 444 -37.33 -4.57 1.97
C LEU A 444 -36.50 -4.96 3.20
N CYS A 445 -36.36 -4.07 4.18
CA CYS A 445 -35.64 -4.34 5.43
C CYS A 445 -36.28 -5.51 6.23
N GLU A 446 -37.61 -5.56 6.31
CA GLU A 446 -38.32 -6.69 6.94
C GLU A 446 -38.07 -8.01 6.21
N LYS A 447 -38.05 -8.00 4.86
CA LYS A 447 -37.70 -9.18 4.04
C LYS A 447 -36.29 -9.67 4.29
N LEU A 448 -35.36 -8.77 4.60
CA LEU A 448 -33.96 -9.09 4.95
C LEU A 448 -33.80 -9.49 6.43
N GLY A 449 -34.90 -9.62 7.18
CA GLY A 449 -34.90 -10.05 8.58
C GLY A 449 -34.57 -8.95 9.60
N MET A 450 -34.63 -7.69 9.20
CA MET A 450 -34.41 -6.57 10.11
C MET A 450 -35.62 -6.34 11.02
N THR A 451 -35.35 -6.02 12.26
CA THR A 451 -36.37 -5.59 13.24
C THR A 451 -36.50 -4.07 13.21
N ARG A 452 -37.71 -3.56 13.49
CA ARG A 452 -37.97 -2.13 13.52
C ARG A 452 -38.27 -1.61 14.93
N SER A 453 -37.80 -0.40 15.23
CA SER A 453 -38.11 0.34 16.44
C SER A 453 -38.35 1.82 16.12
N ARG A 454 -39.17 2.51 16.91
CA ARG A 454 -39.36 3.96 16.78
C ARG A 454 -38.30 4.70 17.56
N VAL A 455 -37.79 5.79 16.98
CA VAL A 455 -36.83 6.68 17.63
C VAL A 455 -37.49 8.04 17.91
N PRO A 456 -36.98 8.83 18.89
CA PRO A 456 -37.60 10.09 19.31
C PRO A 456 -37.76 11.12 18.19
N ASP A 457 -36.86 11.10 17.18
CA ASP A 457 -36.84 12.04 16.06
C ASP A 457 -37.91 11.77 14.98
N GLY A 458 -38.83 10.84 15.23
CA GLY A 458 -39.92 10.51 14.31
C GLY A 458 -39.53 9.56 13.20
N LEU A 459 -38.27 9.12 13.13
CA LEU A 459 -37.78 8.11 12.19
C LEU A 459 -38.06 6.69 12.70
N VAL A 460 -37.96 5.73 11.81
CA VAL A 460 -37.98 4.28 12.10
C VAL A 460 -36.55 3.75 12.02
N ARG A 461 -36.02 3.27 13.15
CA ARG A 461 -34.77 2.51 13.13
C ARG A 461 -35.04 1.07 12.73
N VAL A 462 -34.29 0.59 11.76
CA VAL A 462 -34.28 -0.82 11.36
C VAL A 462 -32.92 -1.40 11.71
N SER A 463 -32.87 -2.62 12.26
CA SER A 463 -31.61 -3.23 12.66
C SER A 463 -31.61 -4.74 12.47
N LEU A 464 -30.42 -5.26 12.12
CA LEU A 464 -30.11 -6.68 11.94
C LEU A 464 -28.95 -7.02 12.88
N PRO A 465 -29.14 -7.91 13.87
CA PRO A 465 -28.03 -8.45 14.64
C PRO A 465 -27.19 -9.35 13.71
N LEU A 466 -25.88 -9.13 13.70
CA LEU A 466 -24.92 -9.95 12.97
C LEU A 466 -24.33 -10.97 13.93
N VAL A 467 -24.49 -12.24 13.60
CA VAL A 467 -23.88 -13.33 14.37
C VAL A 467 -22.42 -13.43 13.92
N GLY A 468 -21.49 -13.20 14.85
CA GLY A 468 -20.05 -13.36 14.63
C GLY A 468 -19.66 -14.83 14.56
#